data_1fb11aba53fdf0d6c0fc74bbf74e3471
#
_entry.id   1fb11aba53fdf0d6c0fc74bbf74e3471
#
_cell.length_a   1.000
_cell.length_b   1.000
_cell.length_c   1.000
_cell.angle_alpha   90.00
_cell.angle_beta   90.00
_cell.angle_gamma   90.00
#
_symmetry.space_group_name_H-M   'P 1'
#
loop_
_entity.id
_entity.type
_entity.pdbx_description
1 polymer ?
#
loop_
_entity_poly.entity_id
_entity_poly.type
_entity_poly.pdbx_seq_one_letter_code
_entity_poly.pdbx_strand_id
1 'polypeptide(L)'
;MDIRIGQGYDVHALAEGLRLVLCGVEVEHTKGCIAHSDGDVAIHALCDALLGALALGDIGKLFPDSDPQYKGIDSTKLLRVVVDRIESKGYKVGNTDITIAMQRPKLRPHIDTMRERLAEVIGIDIDRVSVKATTTERLGFEGREEGVSATAVVLLIKE
;
A
#
# COMPACT_ATOMS: atom_id res chain seq x y z
N MET A 1 -3.55 -25.41 -11.36
CA MET A 1 -3.76 -24.10 -10.66
C MET A 1 -2.84 -24.04 -9.45
N ASP A 2 -2.02 -23.01 -9.36
CA ASP A 2 -1.17 -22.72 -8.20
C ASP A 2 -1.64 -21.40 -7.57
N ILE A 3 -1.96 -21.43 -6.28
CA ILE A 3 -2.51 -20.29 -5.53
C ILE A 3 -1.52 -19.92 -4.45
N ARG A 4 -1.18 -18.64 -4.36
CA ARG A 4 -0.26 -18.11 -3.35
C ARG A 4 -0.90 -16.96 -2.60
N ILE A 5 -0.72 -16.97 -1.29
CA ILE A 5 -1.18 -15.90 -0.40
C ILE A 5 0.04 -15.11 0.07
N GLY A 6 -0.07 -13.79 0.08
CA GLY A 6 0.91 -12.90 0.67
C GLY A 6 0.28 -11.93 1.63
N GLN A 7 1.02 -11.54 2.65
CA GLN A 7 0.60 -10.55 3.63
C GLN A 7 1.72 -9.51 3.78
N GLY A 8 1.34 -8.24 3.84
CA GLY A 8 2.27 -7.13 4.07
C GLY A 8 1.77 -6.22 5.17
N TYR A 9 2.70 -5.61 5.87
CA TYR A 9 2.44 -4.62 6.90
C TYR A 9 3.46 -3.49 6.76
N ASP A 10 2.98 -2.25 6.87
CA ASP A 10 3.86 -1.09 6.90
C ASP A 10 3.33 -0.03 7.85
N VAL A 11 4.22 0.83 8.33
CA VAL A 11 3.90 1.90 9.26
C VAL A 11 4.79 3.10 8.96
N HIS A 12 4.20 4.30 8.99
CA HIS A 12 4.94 5.55 8.87
C HIS A 12 4.53 6.51 9.97
N ALA A 13 5.49 7.27 10.48
CA ALA A 13 5.23 8.40 11.35
C ALA A 13 4.58 9.54 10.55
N LEU A 14 3.71 10.29 11.22
CA LEU A 14 3.06 11.47 10.66
C LEU A 14 3.75 12.74 11.16
N ALA A 15 3.84 13.74 10.29
CA ALA A 15 4.34 15.07 10.63
C ALA A 15 3.53 16.16 9.92
N GLU A 16 3.44 17.31 10.57
CA GLU A 16 2.79 18.50 10.01
C GLU A 16 3.49 18.97 8.73
N GLY A 17 2.71 19.49 7.79
CA GLY A 17 3.22 20.12 6.57
C GLY A 17 3.64 19.18 5.46
N LEU A 18 3.45 17.87 5.63
CA LEU A 18 3.71 16.88 4.59
C LEU A 18 2.41 16.47 3.88
N ARG A 19 2.56 16.07 2.62
CA ARG A 19 1.43 15.52 1.85
C ARG A 19 1.07 14.14 2.39
N LEU A 20 -0.23 13.86 2.45
CA LEU A 20 -0.75 12.54 2.78
C LEU A 20 -1.19 11.84 1.49
N VAL A 21 -0.52 10.74 1.14
CA VAL A 21 -0.84 9.93 -0.02
C VAL A 21 -1.13 8.51 0.45
N LEU A 22 -2.29 7.98 0.10
CA LEU A 22 -2.73 6.63 0.47
C LEU A 22 -3.39 5.96 -0.72
N CYS A 23 -2.94 4.76 -1.07
CA CYS A 23 -3.41 4.01 -2.24
C CYS A 23 -3.32 4.83 -3.55
N GLY A 24 -2.27 5.62 -3.70
CA GLY A 24 -2.05 6.47 -4.86
C GLY A 24 -2.96 7.70 -4.94
N VAL A 25 -3.65 8.04 -3.86
CA VAL A 25 -4.58 9.18 -3.79
C VAL A 25 -4.09 10.17 -2.75
N GLU A 26 -3.99 11.44 -3.14
CA GLU A 26 -3.69 12.51 -2.19
C GLU A 26 -4.94 12.83 -1.36
N VAL A 27 -4.79 12.78 -0.05
CA VAL A 27 -5.85 13.05 0.90
C VAL A 27 -5.55 14.38 1.60
N GLU A 28 -6.52 15.30 1.58
CA GLU A 28 -6.37 16.58 2.28
C GLU A 28 -6.29 16.36 3.79
N HIS A 29 -5.18 16.79 4.38
CA HIS A 29 -4.93 16.71 5.81
C HIS A 29 -3.77 17.63 6.19
N THR A 30 -3.66 17.95 7.49
CA THR A 30 -2.57 18.79 8.01
C THR A 30 -1.25 18.04 8.16
N LYS A 31 -1.31 16.70 8.26
CA LYS A 31 -0.16 15.82 8.41
C LYS A 31 -0.03 14.88 7.22
N GLY A 32 1.20 14.51 6.92
CA GLY A 32 1.52 13.45 5.97
C GLY A 32 2.60 12.54 6.51
N CYS A 33 2.92 11.48 5.77
CA CYS A 33 3.87 10.46 6.22
C CYS A 33 5.32 10.92 6.02
N ILE A 34 6.15 10.66 7.03
CA ILE A 34 7.60 10.80 6.92
C ILE A 34 8.13 9.54 6.24
N ALA A 35 8.70 9.69 5.05
CA ALA A 35 9.26 8.57 4.29
C ALA A 35 10.26 9.07 3.26
N HIS A 36 11.07 8.15 2.73
CA HIS A 36 11.98 8.43 1.62
C HIS A 36 11.22 8.64 0.30
N SER A 37 10.16 7.83 0.06
CA SER A 37 9.23 7.96 -1.07
C SER A 37 8.13 8.99 -0.77
N ASP A 38 6.98 8.88 -1.44
CA ASP A 38 5.78 9.69 -1.16
C ASP A 38 5.08 9.29 0.15
N GLY A 39 5.54 8.23 0.82
CA GLY A 39 5.01 7.79 2.11
C GLY A 39 3.70 7.02 2.04
N ASP A 40 3.34 6.46 0.89
CA ASP A 40 2.12 5.67 0.73
C ASP A 40 2.23 4.33 1.45
N VAL A 41 1.86 4.32 2.72
CA VAL A 41 1.96 3.15 3.59
C VAL A 41 1.13 1.97 3.08
N ALA A 42 -0.01 2.25 2.45
CA ALA A 42 -0.89 1.22 1.93
C ALA A 42 -0.29 0.51 0.71
N ILE A 43 0.28 1.26 -0.23
CA ILE A 43 0.98 0.66 -1.39
C ILE A 43 2.23 -0.08 -0.94
N HIS A 44 2.97 0.41 0.06
CA HIS A 44 4.14 -0.30 0.58
C HIS A 44 3.76 -1.65 1.18
N ALA A 45 2.68 -1.71 1.97
CA ALA A 45 2.16 -2.97 2.50
C ALA A 45 1.71 -3.91 1.38
N LEU A 46 1.05 -3.38 0.35
CA LEU A 46 0.61 -4.15 -0.81
C LEU A 46 1.80 -4.73 -1.60
N CYS A 47 2.84 -3.95 -1.83
CA CYS A 47 4.06 -4.42 -2.50
C CYS A 47 4.72 -5.57 -1.72
N ASP A 48 4.81 -5.44 -0.39
CA ASP A 48 5.35 -6.50 0.46
C ASP A 48 4.50 -7.78 0.41
N ALA A 49 3.17 -7.63 0.39
CA ALA A 49 2.27 -8.77 0.24
C ALA A 49 2.49 -9.50 -1.09
N LEU A 50 2.61 -8.75 -2.19
CA LEU A 50 2.85 -9.31 -3.53
C LEU A 50 4.18 -10.06 -3.60
N LEU A 51 5.25 -9.44 -3.11
CA LEU A 51 6.58 -10.04 -3.09
C LEU A 51 6.62 -11.26 -2.16
N GLY A 52 6.02 -11.15 -0.98
CA GLY A 52 5.96 -12.23 -0.01
C GLY A 52 5.22 -13.46 -0.52
N ALA A 53 4.15 -13.28 -1.30
CA ALA A 53 3.40 -14.39 -1.89
C ALA A 53 4.27 -15.32 -2.75
N LEU A 54 5.31 -14.79 -3.38
CA LEU A 54 6.25 -15.55 -4.21
C LEU A 54 7.62 -15.74 -3.55
N ALA A 55 7.75 -15.46 -2.25
CA ALA A 55 9.00 -15.55 -1.50
C ALA A 55 10.16 -14.74 -2.13
N LEU A 56 9.84 -13.55 -2.65
CA LEU A 56 10.80 -12.66 -3.30
C LEU A 56 11.40 -11.60 -2.36
N GLY A 57 11.13 -11.71 -1.07
CA GLY A 57 11.57 -10.74 -0.06
C GLY A 57 10.57 -9.60 0.12
N ASP A 58 11.08 -8.42 0.28
CA ASP A 58 10.31 -7.22 0.59
C ASP A 58 10.67 -6.03 -0.32
N ILE A 59 9.92 -4.94 -0.17
CA ILE A 59 10.11 -3.72 -0.94
C ILE A 59 11.48 -3.06 -0.66
N GLY A 60 11.98 -3.14 0.57
CA GLY A 60 13.28 -2.59 0.95
C GLY A 60 14.45 -3.25 0.23
N LYS A 61 14.34 -4.55 -0.08
CA LYS A 61 15.32 -5.27 -0.87
C LYS A 61 15.32 -4.81 -2.32
N LEU A 62 14.13 -4.56 -2.88
CA LEU A 62 13.97 -4.16 -4.28
C LEU A 62 14.23 -2.67 -4.51
N PHE A 63 13.86 -1.82 -3.57
CA PHE A 63 13.97 -0.36 -3.63
C PHE A 63 14.58 0.17 -2.34
N PRO A 64 15.92 0.10 -2.17
CA PRO A 64 16.56 0.54 -0.93
C PRO A 64 16.35 2.03 -0.65
N ASP A 65 16.03 2.38 0.60
CA ASP A 65 15.88 3.78 1.06
C ASP A 65 17.17 4.60 0.89
N SER A 66 18.32 3.92 0.83
CA SER A 66 19.61 4.55 0.59
C SER A 66 19.82 5.03 -0.84
N ASP A 67 18.98 4.59 -1.79
CA ASP A 67 19.12 4.93 -3.20
C ASP A 67 18.42 6.27 -3.50
N PRO A 68 19.19 7.33 -3.90
CA PRO A 68 18.62 8.65 -4.17
C PRO A 68 17.59 8.67 -5.29
N GLN A 69 17.61 7.70 -6.22
CA GLN A 69 16.65 7.65 -7.32
C GLN A 69 15.20 7.46 -6.86
N TYR A 70 14.99 6.90 -5.66
CA TYR A 70 13.65 6.64 -5.11
C TYR A 70 13.17 7.75 -4.17
N LYS A 71 13.97 8.80 -3.98
CA LYS A 71 13.57 9.93 -3.13
C LYS A 71 12.33 10.63 -3.69
N GLY A 72 11.27 10.69 -2.89
CA GLY A 72 10.00 11.32 -3.28
C GLY A 72 9.24 10.58 -4.38
N ILE A 73 9.63 9.34 -4.70
CA ILE A 73 8.99 8.59 -5.79
C ILE A 73 7.51 8.33 -5.52
N ASP A 74 6.70 8.43 -6.56
CA ASP A 74 5.31 7.98 -6.56
C ASP A 74 5.26 6.45 -6.38
N SER A 75 4.67 5.99 -5.27
CA SER A 75 4.61 4.57 -4.94
C SER A 75 3.77 3.75 -5.92
N THR A 76 2.89 4.37 -6.71
CA THR A 76 2.20 3.64 -7.79
C THR A 76 3.17 3.12 -8.84
N LYS A 77 4.30 3.79 -9.05
CA LYS A 77 5.37 3.32 -9.94
C LYS A 77 6.08 2.10 -9.35
N LEU A 78 6.33 2.10 -8.04
CA LEU A 78 6.87 0.94 -7.33
C LEU A 78 5.92 -0.25 -7.45
N LEU A 79 4.63 -0.01 -7.24
CA LEU A 79 3.60 -1.05 -7.36
C LEU A 79 3.59 -1.66 -8.77
N ARG A 80 3.66 -0.84 -9.82
CA ARG A 80 3.68 -1.34 -11.20
C ARG A 80 4.90 -2.25 -11.44
N VAL A 81 6.08 -1.84 -10.99
CA VAL A 81 7.30 -2.67 -11.10
C VAL A 81 7.13 -4.00 -10.37
N VAL A 82 6.55 -3.99 -9.18
CA VAL A 82 6.29 -5.22 -8.42
C VAL A 82 5.29 -6.12 -9.14
N VAL A 83 4.20 -5.56 -9.67
CA VAL A 83 3.20 -6.33 -10.43
C VAL A 83 3.84 -6.94 -11.70
N ASP A 84 4.65 -6.17 -12.44
CA ASP A 84 5.38 -6.69 -13.61
C ASP A 84 6.27 -7.89 -13.23
N ARG A 85 6.91 -7.82 -12.05
CA ARG A 85 7.73 -8.91 -11.54
C ARG A 85 6.89 -10.17 -11.22
N ILE A 86 5.71 -9.98 -10.64
CA ILE A 86 4.77 -11.08 -10.38
C ILE A 86 4.33 -11.73 -11.71
N GLU A 87 3.94 -10.90 -12.67
CA GLU A 87 3.50 -11.35 -14.00
C GLU A 87 4.61 -12.09 -14.75
N SER A 88 5.87 -11.64 -14.64
CA SER A 88 7.02 -12.32 -15.24
C SER A 88 7.26 -13.74 -14.71
N LYS A 89 6.72 -14.06 -13.52
CA LYS A 89 6.76 -15.41 -12.93
C LYS A 89 5.55 -16.25 -13.35
N GLY A 90 4.67 -15.70 -14.17
CA GLY A 90 3.46 -16.39 -14.65
C GLY A 90 2.27 -16.31 -13.72
N TYR A 91 2.31 -15.46 -12.70
CA TYR A 91 1.20 -15.25 -11.78
C TYR A 91 0.42 -13.99 -12.14
N LYS A 92 -0.84 -13.98 -11.73
CA LYS A 92 -1.73 -12.82 -11.80
C LYS A 92 -2.27 -12.52 -10.40
N VAL A 93 -2.57 -11.26 -10.16
CA VAL A 93 -3.26 -10.86 -8.93
C VAL A 93 -4.72 -11.30 -9.04
N GLY A 94 -5.12 -12.22 -8.16
CA GLY A 94 -6.52 -12.67 -8.07
C GLY A 94 -7.40 -11.64 -7.38
N ASN A 95 -6.97 -11.20 -6.21
CA ASN A 95 -7.59 -10.08 -5.47
C ASN A 95 -6.63 -9.55 -4.41
N THR A 96 -6.98 -8.39 -3.86
CA THR A 96 -6.27 -7.80 -2.72
C THR A 96 -7.25 -7.17 -1.75
N ASP A 97 -6.89 -7.20 -0.47
CA ASP A 97 -7.63 -6.56 0.60
C ASP A 97 -6.65 -5.77 1.48
N ILE A 98 -6.92 -4.48 1.65
CA ILE A 98 -6.08 -3.56 2.42
C ILE A 98 -6.89 -2.97 3.55
N THR A 99 -6.30 -2.94 4.75
CA THR A 99 -6.84 -2.23 5.90
C THR A 99 -5.87 -1.13 6.32
N ILE A 100 -6.36 0.11 6.39
CA ILE A 100 -5.59 1.27 6.86
C ILE A 100 -6.08 1.64 8.25
N ALA A 101 -5.18 1.67 9.24
CA ALA A 101 -5.49 2.13 10.59
C ALA A 101 -4.98 3.56 10.77
N MET A 102 -5.91 4.50 10.89
CA MET A 102 -5.63 5.92 10.97
C MET A 102 -6.74 6.64 11.73
N GLN A 103 -6.39 7.44 12.72
CA GLN A 103 -7.38 8.14 13.55
C GLN A 103 -8.09 9.25 12.79
N ARG A 104 -7.35 10.07 12.07
CA ARG A 104 -7.85 11.18 11.23
C ARG A 104 -6.91 11.36 10.02
N PRO A 105 -7.42 11.84 8.87
CA PRO A 105 -8.81 12.19 8.57
C PRO A 105 -9.67 10.95 8.35
N LYS A 106 -11.00 11.15 8.17
CA LYS A 106 -11.88 10.07 7.73
C LYS A 106 -11.55 9.72 6.29
N LEU A 107 -11.26 8.45 6.05
CA LEU A 107 -10.87 7.97 4.72
C LEU A 107 -12.05 7.47 3.88
N ARG A 108 -13.22 7.25 4.49
CA ARG A 108 -14.41 6.74 3.79
C ARG A 108 -14.73 7.47 2.48
N PRO A 109 -14.70 8.82 2.42
CA PRO A 109 -14.98 9.52 1.16
C PRO A 109 -13.98 9.23 0.04
N HIS A 110 -12.82 8.70 0.34
CA HIS A 110 -11.73 8.45 -0.60
C HIS A 110 -11.62 6.98 -1.03
N ILE A 111 -12.33 6.07 -0.36
CA ILE A 111 -12.15 4.61 -0.53
C ILE A 111 -12.37 4.19 -1.99
N ASP A 112 -13.44 4.63 -2.62
CA ASP A 112 -13.73 4.21 -4.00
C ASP A 112 -12.68 4.73 -4.98
N THR A 113 -12.20 5.96 -4.81
CA THR A 113 -11.11 6.52 -5.63
C THR A 113 -9.80 5.75 -5.41
N MET A 114 -9.52 5.33 -4.18
CA MET A 114 -8.37 4.48 -3.86
C MET A 114 -8.46 3.12 -4.57
N ARG A 115 -9.63 2.49 -4.53
CA ARG A 115 -9.88 1.21 -5.21
C ARG A 115 -9.70 1.33 -6.72
N GLU A 116 -10.28 2.37 -7.31
CA GLU A 116 -10.13 2.66 -8.75
C GLU A 116 -8.67 2.83 -9.14
N ARG A 117 -7.93 3.60 -8.36
CA ARG A 117 -6.50 3.86 -8.63
C ARG A 117 -5.66 2.58 -8.55
N LEU A 118 -5.86 1.77 -7.52
CA LEU A 118 -5.15 0.49 -7.38
C LEU A 118 -5.52 -0.49 -8.49
N ALA A 119 -6.81 -0.61 -8.82
CA ALA A 119 -7.28 -1.48 -9.89
C ALA A 119 -6.64 -1.11 -11.24
N GLU A 120 -6.55 0.19 -11.54
CA GLU A 120 -5.88 0.71 -12.73
C GLU A 120 -4.39 0.33 -12.77
N VAL A 121 -3.67 0.56 -11.67
CA VAL A 121 -2.22 0.30 -11.59
C VAL A 121 -1.93 -1.20 -11.66
N ILE A 122 -2.72 -2.02 -10.99
CA ILE A 122 -2.53 -3.48 -10.99
C ILE A 122 -3.01 -4.10 -12.32
N GLY A 123 -4.03 -3.51 -12.95
CA GLY A 123 -4.63 -4.05 -14.17
C GLY A 123 -5.66 -5.14 -13.91
N ILE A 124 -6.47 -4.98 -12.86
CA ILE A 124 -7.55 -5.91 -12.50
C ILE A 124 -8.87 -5.16 -12.31
N ASP A 125 -9.98 -5.89 -12.28
CA ASP A 125 -11.29 -5.30 -12.03
C ASP A 125 -11.39 -4.74 -10.62
N ILE A 126 -12.15 -3.66 -10.45
CA ILE A 126 -12.32 -2.98 -9.16
C ILE A 126 -12.96 -3.87 -8.10
N ASP A 127 -13.79 -4.83 -8.47
CA ASP A 127 -14.42 -5.77 -7.54
C ASP A 127 -13.40 -6.74 -6.89
N ARG A 128 -12.16 -6.77 -7.39
CA ARG A 128 -11.04 -7.54 -6.85
C ARG A 128 -10.13 -6.71 -5.94
N VAL A 129 -10.48 -5.45 -5.71
CA VAL A 129 -9.70 -4.53 -4.87
C VAL A 129 -10.57 -4.05 -3.71
N SER A 130 -10.23 -4.47 -2.51
CA SER A 130 -10.87 -4.03 -1.28
C SER A 130 -9.95 -3.08 -0.53
N VAL A 131 -10.48 -1.96 -0.08
CA VAL A 131 -9.80 -1.02 0.83
C VAL A 131 -10.77 -0.69 1.95
N LYS A 132 -10.31 -0.86 3.19
CA LYS A 132 -11.05 -0.53 4.40
C LYS A 132 -10.21 0.39 5.25
N ALA A 133 -10.85 1.27 5.98
CA ALA A 133 -10.19 2.13 6.95
C ALA A 133 -10.84 1.95 8.32
N THR A 134 -10.03 2.00 9.34
CA THR A 134 -10.49 1.95 10.73
C THR A 134 -9.69 2.93 11.58
N THR A 135 -10.31 3.42 12.65
CA THR A 135 -9.57 4.04 13.74
C THR A 135 -9.09 2.95 14.69
N THR A 136 -8.25 3.29 15.65
CA THR A 136 -7.88 2.41 16.76
C THR A 136 -8.55 2.83 18.06
N GLU A 137 -9.69 3.53 17.97
CA GLU A 137 -10.45 3.99 19.15
C GLU A 137 -9.57 4.82 20.10
N ARG A 138 -8.70 5.67 19.53
CA ARG A 138 -7.73 6.52 20.23
C ARG A 138 -6.65 5.76 20.99
N LEU A 139 -6.49 4.47 20.72
CA LEU A 139 -5.46 3.63 21.33
C LEU A 139 -4.19 3.60 20.45
N GLY A 140 -3.05 3.55 21.12
CA GLY A 140 -1.75 3.38 20.47
C GLY A 140 -1.30 4.60 19.66
N PHE A 141 -0.24 4.42 18.87
CA PHE A 141 0.33 5.51 18.08
C PHE A 141 -0.62 6.00 16.96
N GLU A 142 -1.41 5.10 16.38
CA GLU A 142 -2.42 5.51 15.39
C GLU A 142 -3.49 6.37 16.07
N GLY A 143 -3.96 5.94 17.23
CA GLY A 143 -4.99 6.67 18.00
C GLY A 143 -4.54 8.03 18.51
N ARG A 144 -3.23 8.21 18.74
CA ARG A 144 -2.62 9.50 19.11
C ARG A 144 -2.21 10.33 17.90
N GLU A 145 -2.49 9.87 16.68
CA GLU A 145 -2.14 10.56 15.43
C GLU A 145 -0.63 10.78 15.26
N GLU A 146 0.16 9.89 15.81
CA GLU A 146 1.61 9.89 15.67
C GLU A 146 2.05 9.13 14.43
N GLY A 147 1.21 8.23 13.92
CA GLY A 147 1.50 7.40 12.78
C GLY A 147 0.26 6.81 12.14
N VAL A 148 0.47 6.13 11.03
CA VAL A 148 -0.53 5.38 10.29
C VAL A 148 0.05 4.02 9.96
N SER A 149 -0.75 2.97 10.04
CA SER A 149 -0.37 1.62 9.65
C SER A 149 -1.30 1.06 8.58
N ALA A 150 -0.79 0.14 7.79
CA ALA A 150 -1.59 -0.58 6.80
C ALA A 150 -1.20 -2.06 6.78
N THR A 151 -2.20 -2.88 6.56
CA THR A 151 -2.04 -4.32 6.34
C THR A 151 -2.65 -4.66 4.98
N ALA A 152 -1.96 -5.44 4.19
CA ALA A 152 -2.44 -5.91 2.90
C ALA A 152 -2.39 -7.43 2.83
N VAL A 153 -3.39 -8.03 2.20
CA VAL A 153 -3.41 -9.45 1.87
C VAL A 153 -3.67 -9.57 0.37
N VAL A 154 -2.95 -10.46 -0.28
CA VAL A 154 -3.14 -10.73 -1.72
C VAL A 154 -3.29 -12.22 -1.97
N LEU A 155 -4.07 -12.53 -2.99
CA LEU A 155 -4.13 -13.84 -3.59
C LEU A 155 -3.54 -13.76 -4.99
N LEU A 156 -2.54 -14.57 -5.27
CA LEU A 156 -1.96 -14.73 -6.60
C LEU A 156 -2.39 -16.07 -7.19
N ILE A 157 -2.60 -16.09 -8.49
CA ILE A 157 -3.07 -17.28 -9.22
C ILE A 157 -2.15 -17.51 -10.41
N LYS A 158 -1.78 -18.78 -10.61
CA LYS A 158 -1.12 -19.28 -11.82
C LYS A 158 -1.89 -20.48 -12.33
N GLU A 159 -2.30 -20.42 -13.56
CA GLU A 159 -3.01 -21.52 -14.22
C GLU A 159 -2.07 -22.66 -14.61
#